data_9b901e34b8f90c0e8a9ba09206720bcb
#
_entry.id   9b901e34b8f90c0e8a9ba09206720bcb
#
_cell.length_a   1.000
_cell.length_b   1.000
_cell.length_c   1.000
_cell.angle_alpha   90.00
_cell.angle_beta   90.00
_cell.angle_gamma   90.00
#
_symmetry.space_group_name_H-M   'P 1'
#
loop_
_entity.id
_entity.type
_entity.pdbx_description
1 polymer ?
#
loop_
_entity_poly.entity_id
_entity_poly.type
_entity_poly.pdbx_seq_one_letter_code
_entity_poly.pdbx_strand_id
1 'polypeptide(L)'
;GLIGPVIIVLTIAIAAASLRANYSQLSVGAFEVAELDILKATPHWLISSFVYVGLTLPGMASFLPLVGATTNSPGEIRAAAIIGPVSFIGAMILVVLALLSSIETIYDAEVPIMALAQNVMPLYGSVFAIVIFMGIYTTVTPLLWTVCARFAEDHTPRYRFLVVGLTFIGFLGATVLPF
;
A
#
# COMPACT_ATOMS: atom_id res chain seq x y z
N GLY A 1 12.72 10.79 1.72
CA GLY A 1 13.02 9.90 2.81
C GLY A 1 13.41 8.49 2.39
N LEU A 2 14.25 7.85 3.20
CA LEU A 2 14.76 6.47 2.97
C LEU A 2 13.72 5.37 3.28
N ILE A 3 12.63 5.69 3.98
CA ILE A 3 11.64 4.71 4.46
C ILE A 3 10.93 4.02 3.29
N GLY A 4 10.49 4.77 2.28
CA GLY A 4 9.80 4.21 1.11
C GLY A 4 10.62 3.14 0.37
N PRO A 5 11.84 3.42 -0.06
CA PRO A 5 12.72 2.42 -0.66
C PRO A 5 12.98 1.19 0.23
N VAL A 6 13.14 1.38 1.53
CA VAL A 6 13.33 0.25 2.47
C VAL A 6 12.10 -0.65 2.51
N ILE A 7 10.90 -0.08 2.58
CA ILE A 7 9.65 -0.84 2.54
C ILE A 7 9.57 -1.67 1.27
N ILE A 8 9.81 -1.06 0.11
CA ILE A 8 9.73 -1.72 -1.20
C ILE A 8 10.73 -2.89 -1.27
N VAL A 9 11.97 -2.65 -0.89
CA VAL A 9 13.02 -3.69 -0.92
C VAL A 9 12.68 -4.85 0.01
N LEU A 10 12.22 -4.57 1.23
CA LEU A 10 11.82 -5.60 2.19
C LEU A 10 10.61 -6.40 1.69
N THR A 11 9.60 -5.72 1.17
CA THR A 11 8.41 -6.37 0.61
C THR A 11 8.78 -7.28 -0.57
N ILE A 12 9.61 -6.80 -1.49
CA ILE A 12 10.09 -7.59 -2.63
C ILE A 12 10.91 -8.80 -2.13
N ALA A 13 11.78 -8.63 -1.14
CA ALA A 13 12.59 -9.71 -0.59
C ALA A 13 11.72 -10.81 0.05
N ILE A 14 10.72 -10.43 0.86
CA ILE A 14 9.77 -11.36 1.49
C ILE A 14 8.95 -12.08 0.42
N ALA A 15 8.39 -11.34 -0.54
CA ALA A 15 7.59 -11.91 -1.60
C ALA A 15 8.40 -12.89 -2.48
N ALA A 16 9.63 -12.54 -2.84
CA ALA A 16 10.52 -13.41 -3.61
C ALA A 16 10.92 -14.67 -2.83
N ALA A 17 11.21 -14.54 -1.54
CA ALA A 17 11.56 -15.68 -0.67
C ALA A 17 10.37 -16.64 -0.52
N SER A 18 9.17 -16.13 -0.26
CA SER A 18 7.95 -16.93 -0.15
C SER A 18 7.58 -17.61 -1.47
N LEU A 19 7.60 -16.88 -2.57
CA LEU A 19 7.32 -17.42 -3.89
C LEU A 19 8.31 -18.54 -4.26
N ARG A 20 9.60 -18.35 -3.94
CA ARG A 20 10.60 -19.41 -4.18
C ARG A 20 10.36 -20.66 -3.34
N ALA A 21 9.92 -20.50 -2.10
CA ALA A 21 9.64 -21.63 -1.20
C ALA A 21 8.38 -22.40 -1.62
N ASN A 22 7.35 -21.69 -2.09
CA ASN A 22 6.03 -22.24 -2.36
C ASN A 22 5.64 -22.21 -3.86
N TYR A 23 6.60 -22.18 -4.77
CA TYR A 23 6.34 -22.02 -6.21
C TYR A 23 5.42 -23.10 -6.77
N SER A 24 5.54 -24.34 -6.27
CA SER A 24 4.70 -25.48 -6.68
C SER A 24 3.21 -25.31 -6.31
N GLN A 25 2.91 -24.49 -5.31
CA GLN A 25 1.54 -24.23 -4.84
C GLN A 25 0.85 -23.13 -5.63
N LEU A 26 1.56 -22.41 -6.49
CA LEU A 26 1.02 -21.24 -7.19
C LEU A 26 -0.20 -21.57 -8.07
N SER A 27 -0.17 -22.72 -8.77
CA SER A 27 -1.28 -23.16 -9.60
C SER A 27 -2.51 -23.57 -8.78
N VAL A 28 -2.27 -24.23 -7.65
CA VAL A 28 -3.32 -24.67 -6.72
C VAL A 28 -3.97 -23.43 -6.09
N GLY A 29 -3.18 -22.52 -5.53
CA GLY A 29 -3.68 -21.30 -4.91
C GLY A 29 -4.47 -20.39 -5.87
N ALA A 30 -4.13 -20.39 -7.16
CA ALA A 30 -4.90 -19.65 -8.15
C ALA A 30 -6.32 -20.20 -8.36
N PHE A 31 -6.52 -21.52 -8.21
CA PHE A 31 -7.84 -22.14 -8.25
C PHE A 31 -8.59 -21.97 -6.93
N GLU A 32 -7.93 -22.14 -5.80
CA GLU A 32 -8.53 -22.01 -4.47
C GLU A 32 -9.09 -20.62 -4.20
N VAL A 33 -8.39 -19.56 -4.62
CA VAL A 33 -8.88 -18.17 -4.49
C VAL A 33 -10.25 -17.96 -5.15
N ALA A 34 -10.56 -18.73 -6.19
CA ALA A 34 -11.87 -18.61 -6.86
C ALA A 34 -13.02 -19.15 -6.01
N GLU A 35 -12.74 -20.10 -5.11
CA GLU A 35 -13.70 -20.77 -4.22
C GLU A 35 -13.80 -20.07 -2.86
N LEU A 36 -12.79 -19.30 -2.46
CA LEU A 36 -12.79 -18.57 -1.20
C LEU A 36 -13.76 -17.38 -1.24
N ASP A 37 -14.49 -17.18 -0.15
CA ASP A 37 -15.36 -16.01 0.07
C ASP A 37 -14.51 -14.79 0.49
N ILE A 38 -13.69 -14.34 -0.44
CA ILE A 38 -12.83 -13.15 -0.23
C ILE A 38 -13.63 -11.91 -0.57
N LEU A 39 -13.51 -10.88 0.27
CA LEU A 39 -14.12 -9.57 0.05
C LEU A 39 -13.63 -9.00 -1.30
N LYS A 40 -14.55 -8.87 -2.24
CA LYS A 40 -14.28 -8.33 -3.58
C LYS A 40 -14.88 -6.93 -3.69
N ALA A 41 -14.10 -5.96 -4.17
CA ALA A 41 -14.62 -4.62 -4.42
C ALA A 41 -15.79 -4.62 -5.40
N THR A 42 -15.71 -5.48 -6.43
CA THR A 42 -16.81 -5.73 -7.40
C THR A 42 -16.68 -7.15 -7.95
N PRO A 43 -17.79 -7.74 -8.50
CA PRO A 43 -17.74 -9.06 -9.12
C PRO A 43 -16.86 -9.12 -10.37
N HIS A 44 -16.57 -7.97 -11.00
CA HIS A 44 -15.85 -7.89 -12.26
C HIS A 44 -14.46 -7.26 -12.07
N TRP A 45 -13.41 -8.00 -12.42
CA TRP A 45 -12.03 -7.59 -12.23
C TRP A 45 -11.68 -6.23 -12.85
N LEU A 46 -12.23 -5.94 -14.04
CA LEU A 46 -11.99 -4.66 -14.73
C LEU A 46 -12.55 -3.48 -13.94
N ILE A 47 -13.77 -3.62 -13.41
CA ILE A 47 -14.40 -2.58 -12.60
C ILE A 47 -13.62 -2.38 -11.28
N SER A 48 -13.18 -3.48 -10.65
CA SER A 48 -12.31 -3.41 -9.46
C SER A 48 -11.01 -2.66 -9.73
N SER A 49 -10.42 -2.85 -10.91
CA SER A 49 -9.22 -2.12 -11.31
C SER A 49 -9.49 -0.62 -11.46
N PHE A 50 -10.60 -0.22 -12.06
CA PHE A 50 -10.99 1.21 -12.14
C PHE A 50 -11.29 1.81 -10.77
N VAL A 51 -11.94 1.08 -9.88
CA VAL A 51 -12.19 1.53 -8.49
C VAL A 51 -10.88 1.75 -7.77
N TYR A 52 -9.92 0.84 -7.89
CA TYR A 52 -8.58 0.98 -7.30
C TYR A 52 -7.84 2.21 -7.81
N VAL A 53 -7.81 2.41 -9.13
CA VAL A 53 -7.21 3.60 -9.74
C VAL A 53 -7.92 4.87 -9.28
N GLY A 54 -9.26 4.88 -9.28
CA GLY A 54 -10.06 6.02 -8.82
C GLY A 54 -9.79 6.40 -7.37
N LEU A 55 -9.55 5.43 -6.50
CA LEU A 55 -9.22 5.64 -5.09
C LEU A 55 -7.80 6.25 -4.91
N THR A 56 -6.85 5.87 -5.76
CA THR A 56 -5.47 6.34 -5.66
C THR A 56 -5.22 7.69 -6.34
N LEU A 57 -6.01 8.04 -7.36
CA LEU A 57 -5.86 9.27 -8.14
C LEU A 57 -5.86 10.57 -7.31
N PRO A 58 -6.78 10.80 -6.33
CA PRO A 58 -6.79 12.04 -5.55
C PRO A 58 -5.49 12.27 -4.77
N GLY A 59 -4.91 11.21 -4.21
CA GLY A 59 -3.61 11.28 -3.52
C GLY A 59 -2.48 11.61 -4.48
N MET A 60 -2.44 10.94 -5.63
CA MET A 60 -1.42 11.17 -6.66
C MET A 60 -1.53 12.55 -7.28
N ALA A 61 -2.74 13.03 -7.59
CA ALA A 61 -2.96 14.36 -8.17
C ALA A 61 -2.47 15.49 -7.26
N SER A 62 -2.47 15.30 -5.97
CA SER A 62 -1.96 16.27 -5.01
C SER A 62 -0.44 16.20 -4.85
N PHE A 63 0.14 15.01 -4.93
CA PHE A 63 1.55 14.76 -4.65
C PHE A 63 2.45 14.95 -5.88
N LEU A 64 2.02 14.51 -7.07
CA LEU A 64 2.84 14.55 -8.29
C LEU A 64 3.31 15.97 -8.69
N PRO A 65 2.46 17.02 -8.66
CA PRO A 65 2.92 18.37 -8.97
C PRO A 65 4.01 18.87 -8.00
N LEU A 66 3.88 18.51 -6.71
CA LEU A 66 4.85 18.89 -5.70
C LEU A 66 6.22 18.24 -5.96
N VAL A 67 6.25 16.96 -6.29
CA VAL A 67 7.47 16.23 -6.66
C VAL A 67 8.04 16.78 -7.96
N GLY A 68 7.18 17.04 -8.97
CA GLY A 68 7.61 17.64 -10.25
C GLY A 68 8.27 19.00 -10.09
N ALA A 69 7.80 19.82 -9.16
CA ALA A 69 8.36 21.13 -8.86
C ALA A 69 9.78 21.07 -8.24
N THR A 70 10.17 19.95 -7.66
CA THR A 70 11.53 19.75 -7.09
C THR A 70 12.55 19.25 -8.11
N THR A 71 12.12 18.92 -9.33
CA THR A 71 12.97 18.33 -10.37
C THR A 71 13.36 19.37 -11.39
N ASN A 72 14.65 19.51 -11.65
CA ASN A 72 15.19 20.54 -12.54
C ASN A 72 15.45 20.05 -13.99
N SER A 73 15.26 18.75 -14.27
CA SER A 73 15.58 18.14 -15.55
C SER A 73 14.37 17.44 -16.19
N PRO A 74 13.96 17.79 -17.41
CA PRO A 74 12.89 17.07 -18.12
C PRO A 74 13.19 15.58 -18.34
N GLY A 75 14.48 15.23 -18.45
CA GLY A 75 14.91 13.82 -18.58
C GLY A 75 14.63 13.01 -17.32
N GLU A 76 14.89 13.58 -16.15
CA GLU A 76 14.59 12.94 -14.86
C GLU A 76 13.09 12.74 -14.67
N ILE A 77 12.28 13.72 -15.06
CA ILE A 77 10.81 13.61 -14.97
C ILE A 77 10.32 12.46 -15.85
N ARG A 78 10.82 12.35 -17.09
CA ARG A 78 10.44 11.25 -18.00
C ARG A 78 10.90 9.89 -17.46
N ALA A 79 12.12 9.80 -16.97
CA ALA A 79 12.64 8.57 -16.39
C ALA A 79 11.80 8.14 -15.16
N ALA A 80 11.50 9.07 -14.27
CA ALA A 80 10.68 8.81 -13.10
C ALA A 80 9.24 8.38 -13.46
N ALA A 81 8.64 9.01 -14.49
CA ALA A 81 7.31 8.71 -14.99
C ALA A 81 7.19 7.30 -15.61
N ILE A 82 8.29 6.72 -16.08
CA ILE A 82 8.31 5.37 -16.64
C ILE A 82 8.77 4.34 -15.58
N ILE A 83 9.89 4.60 -14.94
CA ILE A 83 10.51 3.65 -13.99
C ILE A 83 9.63 3.47 -12.74
N GLY A 84 9.03 4.55 -12.24
CA GLY A 84 8.19 4.49 -11.05
C GLY A 84 7.01 3.52 -11.20
N PRO A 85 6.10 3.73 -12.17
CA PRO A 85 4.97 2.83 -12.41
C PRO A 85 5.39 1.40 -12.76
N VAL A 86 6.41 1.20 -13.59
CA VAL A 86 6.90 -0.13 -13.96
C VAL A 86 7.41 -0.89 -12.73
N SER A 87 8.21 -0.23 -11.89
CA SER A 87 8.73 -0.82 -10.65
C SER A 87 7.60 -1.15 -9.67
N PHE A 88 6.63 -0.25 -9.54
CA PHE A 88 5.48 -0.44 -8.65
C PHE A 88 4.60 -1.61 -9.10
N ILE A 89 4.25 -1.67 -10.38
CA ILE A 89 3.45 -2.76 -10.95
C ILE A 89 4.21 -4.09 -10.82
N GLY A 90 5.51 -4.11 -11.12
CA GLY A 90 6.34 -5.30 -10.96
C GLY A 90 6.36 -5.80 -9.52
N ALA A 91 6.52 -4.90 -8.55
CA ALA A 91 6.47 -5.25 -7.13
C ALA A 91 5.08 -5.77 -6.73
N MET A 92 4.00 -5.16 -7.20
CA MET A 92 2.63 -5.62 -6.94
C MET A 92 2.38 -7.03 -7.50
N ILE A 93 2.79 -7.30 -8.73
CA ILE A 93 2.65 -8.63 -9.34
C ILE A 93 3.40 -9.66 -8.49
N LEU A 94 4.63 -9.37 -8.08
CA LEU A 94 5.42 -10.27 -7.26
C LEU A 94 4.74 -10.56 -5.91
N VAL A 95 4.19 -9.55 -5.26
CA VAL A 95 3.45 -9.72 -3.99
C VAL A 95 2.21 -10.57 -4.20
N VAL A 96 1.42 -10.29 -5.23
CA VAL A 96 0.22 -11.08 -5.54
C VAL A 96 0.56 -12.55 -5.79
N LEU A 97 1.61 -12.83 -6.57
CA LEU A 97 2.05 -14.20 -6.82
C LEU A 97 2.53 -14.89 -5.53
N ALA A 98 3.21 -14.17 -4.65
CA ALA A 98 3.64 -14.70 -3.36
C ALA A 98 2.45 -15.01 -2.44
N LEU A 99 1.44 -14.14 -2.39
CA LEU A 99 0.22 -14.37 -1.64
C LEU A 99 -0.56 -15.57 -2.20
N LEU A 100 -0.69 -15.68 -3.52
CA LEU A 100 -1.33 -16.84 -4.16
C LEU A 100 -0.62 -18.14 -3.85
N SER A 101 0.71 -18.15 -3.84
CA SER A 101 1.48 -19.36 -3.52
C SER A 101 1.38 -19.81 -2.05
N SER A 102 0.80 -19.01 -1.18
CA SER A 102 0.69 -19.28 0.26
C SER A 102 -0.73 -19.09 0.77
N ILE A 103 -1.73 -19.05 -0.11
CA ILE A 103 -3.11 -18.64 0.22
C ILE A 103 -3.72 -19.47 1.34
N GLU A 104 -3.51 -20.79 1.35
CA GLU A 104 -4.02 -21.71 2.38
C GLU A 104 -3.60 -21.30 3.81
N THR A 105 -2.42 -20.71 3.95
CA THR A 105 -1.86 -20.36 5.26
C THR A 105 -2.15 -18.93 5.70
N ILE A 106 -2.61 -18.08 4.78
CA ILE A 106 -2.75 -16.63 5.04
C ILE A 106 -4.14 -16.06 4.77
N TYR A 107 -5.08 -16.86 4.23
CA TYR A 107 -6.39 -16.34 3.83
C TYR A 107 -7.20 -15.76 5.00
N ASP A 108 -6.98 -16.25 6.22
CA ASP A 108 -7.67 -15.83 7.45
C ASP A 108 -6.90 -14.72 8.22
N ALA A 109 -5.79 -14.25 7.66
CA ALA A 109 -4.97 -13.24 8.30
C ALA A 109 -5.50 -11.82 7.99
N GLU A 110 -5.66 -10.98 9.02
CA GLU A 110 -6.05 -9.56 8.86
C GLU A 110 -5.08 -8.77 7.96
N VAL A 111 -3.79 -9.10 8.02
CA VAL A 111 -2.75 -8.50 7.17
C VAL A 111 -1.95 -9.61 6.49
N PRO A 112 -2.38 -10.10 5.30
CA PRO A 112 -1.79 -11.25 4.63
C PRO A 112 -0.30 -11.17 4.39
N ILE A 113 0.23 -10.00 4.00
CA ILE A 113 1.66 -9.80 3.76
C ILE A 113 2.49 -9.90 5.06
N MET A 114 1.91 -9.58 6.20
CA MET A 114 2.56 -9.74 7.50
C MET A 114 2.62 -11.22 7.91
N ALA A 115 1.54 -11.96 7.68
CA ALA A 115 1.52 -13.41 7.89
C ALA A 115 2.55 -14.10 6.98
N LEU A 116 2.66 -13.68 5.72
CA LEU A 116 3.68 -14.15 4.80
C LEU A 116 5.10 -13.90 5.33
N ALA A 117 5.36 -12.72 5.87
CA ALA A 117 6.66 -12.37 6.46
C ALA A 117 7.00 -13.25 7.68
N GLN A 118 6.02 -13.54 8.53
CA GLN A 118 6.16 -14.42 9.69
C GLN A 118 6.42 -15.87 9.29
N ASN A 119 5.79 -16.35 8.22
CA ASN A 119 6.01 -17.70 7.69
C ASN A 119 7.42 -17.87 7.13
N VAL A 120 8.01 -16.84 6.53
CA VAL A 120 9.40 -16.87 6.05
C VAL A 120 10.38 -16.90 7.24
N MET A 121 10.21 -16.04 8.22
CA MET A 121 10.98 -16.02 9.46
C MET A 121 10.28 -15.14 10.52
N PRO A 122 10.07 -15.61 11.77
CA PRO A 122 9.35 -14.87 12.81
C PRO A 122 9.92 -13.48 13.10
N LEU A 123 11.26 -13.35 13.05
CA LEU A 123 11.93 -12.07 13.24
C LEU A 123 11.56 -11.04 12.16
N TYR A 124 11.41 -11.50 10.91
CA TYR A 124 11.00 -10.63 9.80
C TYR A 124 9.58 -10.08 9.98
N GLY A 125 8.66 -10.86 10.55
CA GLY A 125 7.32 -10.40 10.87
C GLY A 125 7.33 -9.20 11.80
N SER A 126 8.12 -9.24 12.87
CA SER A 126 8.21 -8.15 13.84
C SER A 126 8.85 -6.89 13.24
N VAL A 127 9.95 -7.05 12.52
CA VAL A 127 10.61 -5.93 11.82
C VAL A 127 9.67 -5.33 10.77
N PHE A 128 8.98 -6.19 10.02
CA PHE A 128 8.06 -5.77 8.97
C PHE A 128 6.84 -5.02 9.52
N ALA A 129 6.33 -5.40 10.69
CA ALA A 129 5.27 -4.67 11.37
C ALA A 129 5.65 -3.21 11.65
N ILE A 130 6.89 -2.98 12.16
CA ILE A 130 7.41 -1.63 12.39
C ILE A 130 7.53 -0.87 11.06
N VAL A 131 8.01 -1.54 10.02
CA VAL A 131 8.19 -0.95 8.68
C VAL A 131 6.83 -0.58 8.07
N ILE A 132 5.81 -1.43 8.19
CA ILE A 132 4.43 -1.13 7.76
C ILE A 132 3.89 0.09 8.52
N PHE A 133 4.02 0.09 9.85
CA PHE A 133 3.57 1.22 10.67
C PHE A 133 4.21 2.54 10.23
N MET A 134 5.52 2.55 10.01
CA MET A 134 6.24 3.71 9.48
C MET A 134 5.76 4.08 8.07
N GLY A 135 5.46 3.09 7.23
CA GLY A 135 4.90 3.31 5.89
C GLY A 135 3.54 3.99 5.92
N ILE A 136 2.64 3.51 6.77
CA ILE A 136 1.31 4.11 6.98
C ILE A 136 1.47 5.56 7.45
N TYR A 137 2.31 5.79 8.45
CA TYR A 137 2.57 7.13 8.98
C TYR A 137 3.07 8.10 7.90
N THR A 138 4.06 7.70 7.11
CA THR A 138 4.63 8.53 6.05
C THR A 138 3.67 8.76 4.87
N THR A 139 2.65 7.94 4.71
CA THR A 139 1.62 8.10 3.68
C THR A 139 0.46 8.96 4.17
N VAL A 140 -0.04 8.69 5.36
CA VAL A 140 -1.21 9.40 5.93
C VAL A 140 -0.88 10.86 6.24
N THR A 141 0.33 11.13 6.76
CA THR A 141 0.73 12.50 7.15
C THR A 141 0.67 13.50 5.99
N PRO A 142 1.29 13.28 4.83
CA PRO A 142 1.19 14.22 3.70
C PRO A 142 -0.21 14.30 3.09
N LEU A 143 -0.98 13.22 3.11
CA LEU A 143 -2.37 13.26 2.66
C LEU A 143 -3.22 14.15 3.56
N LEU A 144 -3.11 13.98 4.87
CA LEU A 144 -3.81 14.82 5.86
C LEU A 144 -3.39 16.28 5.72
N TRP A 145 -2.08 16.54 5.58
CA TRP A 145 -1.56 17.87 5.33
C TRP A 145 -2.17 18.51 4.08
N THR A 146 -2.20 17.78 2.97
CA THR A 146 -2.74 18.27 1.68
C THR A 146 -4.22 18.64 1.81
N VAL A 147 -5.00 17.84 2.54
CA VAL A 147 -6.43 18.13 2.77
C VAL A 147 -6.57 19.37 3.65
N CYS A 148 -5.88 19.44 4.79
CA CYS A 148 -5.98 20.55 5.72
C CYS A 148 -5.50 21.89 5.13
N ALA A 149 -4.42 21.86 4.34
CA ALA A 149 -3.87 23.05 3.69
C ALA A 149 -4.81 23.68 2.64
N ARG A 150 -5.81 22.94 2.16
CA ARG A 150 -6.86 23.51 1.29
C ARG A 150 -7.87 24.39 2.02
N PHE A 151 -8.04 24.20 3.33
CA PHE A 151 -9.06 24.87 4.13
C PHE A 151 -8.49 25.88 5.10
N ALA A 152 -7.20 25.77 5.44
CA ALA A 152 -6.53 26.69 6.37
C ALA A 152 -5.05 26.77 6.08
N GLU A 153 -4.46 27.95 6.29
CA GLU A 153 -3.02 28.16 6.20
C GLU A 153 -2.29 27.40 7.30
N ASP A 154 -1.11 26.88 6.94
CA ASP A 154 -0.25 26.12 7.86
C ASP A 154 0.05 26.92 9.14
N HIS A 155 0.21 26.21 10.24
CA HIS A 155 0.49 26.78 11.57
C HIS A 155 -0.62 27.66 12.19
N THR A 156 -1.78 27.83 11.55
CA THR A 156 -2.90 28.57 12.16
C THR A 156 -3.67 27.71 13.18
N PRO A 157 -4.37 28.31 14.15
CA PRO A 157 -5.23 27.57 15.08
C PRO A 157 -6.33 26.76 14.35
N ARG A 158 -6.84 27.30 13.23
CA ARG A 158 -7.84 26.61 12.38
C ARG A 158 -7.26 25.34 11.74
N TYR A 159 -6.02 25.41 11.27
CA TYR A 159 -5.32 24.24 10.72
C TYR A 159 -5.17 23.13 11.78
N ARG A 160 -4.73 23.47 12.99
CA ARG A 160 -4.60 22.50 14.09
C ARG A 160 -5.92 21.85 14.45
N PHE A 161 -7.00 22.63 14.50
CA PHE A 161 -8.33 22.10 14.76
C PHE A 161 -8.80 21.14 13.66
N LEU A 162 -8.55 21.46 12.38
CA LEU A 162 -8.85 20.57 11.26
C LEU A 162 -8.06 19.26 11.32
N VAL A 163 -6.76 19.32 11.60
CA VAL A 163 -5.92 18.11 11.73
C VAL A 163 -6.46 17.20 12.83
N VAL A 164 -6.72 17.76 14.02
CA VAL A 164 -7.24 16.97 15.15
C VAL A 164 -8.64 16.42 14.83
N GLY A 165 -9.51 17.24 14.27
CA GLY A 165 -10.88 16.85 13.92
C GLY A 165 -10.93 15.74 12.87
N LEU A 166 -10.17 15.86 11.77
CA LEU A 166 -10.12 14.84 10.74
C LEU A 166 -9.47 13.54 11.23
N THR A 167 -8.43 13.65 12.06
CA THR A 167 -7.80 12.46 12.67
C THR A 167 -8.80 11.74 13.59
N PHE A 168 -9.55 12.49 14.38
CA PHE A 168 -10.56 11.92 15.28
C PHE A 168 -11.71 11.27 14.50
N ILE A 169 -12.20 11.90 13.43
CA ILE A 169 -13.23 11.33 12.54
C ILE A 169 -12.71 10.04 11.89
N GLY A 170 -11.47 10.06 11.40
CA GLY A 170 -10.84 8.86 10.82
C GLY A 170 -10.71 7.73 11.84
N PHE A 171 -10.31 8.03 13.07
CA PHE A 171 -10.23 7.07 14.16
C PHE A 171 -11.61 6.47 14.50
N LEU A 172 -12.64 7.32 14.64
CA LEU A 172 -14.01 6.84 14.88
C LEU A 172 -14.52 5.98 13.72
N GLY A 173 -14.25 6.40 12.47
CA GLY A 173 -14.61 5.62 11.30
C GLY A 173 -13.98 4.21 11.32
N ALA A 174 -12.69 4.14 11.65
CA ALA A 174 -11.98 2.87 11.75
C ALA A 174 -12.45 1.95 12.90
N THR A 175 -13.03 2.53 13.96
CA THR A 175 -13.53 1.73 15.11
C THR A 175 -15.00 1.31 14.98
N VAL A 176 -15.80 2.05 14.19
CA VAL A 176 -17.24 1.82 14.06
C VAL A 176 -17.59 1.03 12.80
N LEU A 177 -16.81 1.19 11.72
CA LEU A 177 -17.04 0.44 10.47
C LEU A 177 -16.42 -0.94 10.61
N PRO A 178 -17.20 -2.03 10.46
CA PRO A 178 -16.63 -3.37 10.37
C PRO A 178 -15.87 -3.47 9.03
N PHE A 179 -14.63 -3.86 9.09
CA PHE A 179 -13.79 -4.18 7.94
C PHE A 179 -13.80 -5.69 7.72
#